data_9d442a4fa9a4a0ee786aa4a1bd2a7139
#
_entry.id   9d442a4fa9a4a0ee786aa4a1bd2a7139
#
_cell.length_a   1.000
_cell.length_b   1.000
_cell.length_c   1.000
_cell.angle_alpha   90.00
_cell.angle_beta   90.00
_cell.angle_gamma   90.00
#
_symmetry.space_group_name_H-M   'P 1'
#
loop_
_entity.id
_entity.type
_entity.pdbx_description
1 polymer ?
#
loop_
_entity_poly.entity_id
_entity_poly.type
_entity_poly.pdbx_seq_one_letter_code
_entity_poly.pdbx_strand_id
1 'polypeptide(L)'
;HTAISPNLFTDADGRYLGMDLEVHQGDTINPLYTVFSLWDTFRALHPLMTIIDPNLNNQFINSLIRKHQEGGIYPMWDLASNYTGTMIGYHAVPVIVDAYMKGYRNFDAHEAYKASLRAAEYDTTGIKCPDLVLPHLMPKAKYYKNAIGYIPCDRENESVAKALEYAYDDWCISIFAEAMNDFENKAKYERFAKAYEFYFDKSTRFMRGLDSNGEWRTPFNPRASTHRSDDYCEGTAWQWTWFVPHDVEGLVKLMGGEEAFVEKLDSLFTVDSSLDGETTSADISGLIGQYAHGNEPSHHVIHLYNYVNRPWRTQELVDSVYRSQYANNVDGLSGNEDCGQMSAWYILNSMGFYQVCPGKPVYSIGRPAFDKAVINLPNEKTFSIV
;
A
#
# COMPACT_ATOMS: atom_id res chain seq x y z
N HIS A 1 8.43 -18.30 2.77
CA HIS A 1 7.96 -17.18 3.62
C HIS A 1 6.80 -16.44 2.98
N THR A 2 6.90 -16.00 1.73
CA THR A 2 5.87 -15.23 1.04
C THR A 2 4.46 -15.84 1.11
N ALA A 3 4.32 -17.18 1.11
CA ALA A 3 3.04 -17.87 1.11
C ALA A 3 2.59 -18.37 2.50
N ILE A 4 3.25 -17.96 3.58
CA ILE A 4 2.85 -18.33 4.95
C ILE A 4 1.63 -17.52 5.41
N SER A 5 1.58 -16.25 5.06
CA SER A 5 0.47 -15.36 5.34
C SER A 5 -0.11 -14.81 4.04
N PRO A 6 -1.42 -14.55 3.97
CA PRO A 6 -2.45 -14.79 4.99
C PRO A 6 -2.64 -16.27 5.34
N ASN A 7 -3.02 -16.54 6.59
CA ASN A 7 -3.17 -17.88 7.13
C ASN A 7 -4.58 -18.43 6.94
N LEU A 8 -4.70 -19.72 6.64
CA LEU A 8 -5.98 -20.42 6.63
C LEU A 8 -6.62 -20.38 8.04
N PHE A 9 -7.87 -19.96 8.12
CA PHE A 9 -8.61 -19.80 9.38
C PHE A 9 -9.92 -20.59 9.45
N THR A 10 -10.17 -21.42 8.47
CA THR A 10 -11.31 -22.35 8.43
C THR A 10 -10.89 -23.69 9.05
N ASP A 11 -11.70 -24.21 9.96
CA ASP A 11 -11.52 -25.53 10.55
C ASP A 11 -11.71 -26.64 9.53
N ALA A 12 -11.28 -27.86 9.87
CA ALA A 12 -11.36 -29.03 8.99
C ALA A 12 -12.82 -29.42 8.62
N ASP A 13 -13.79 -29.05 9.44
CA ASP A 13 -15.22 -29.26 9.18
C ASP A 13 -15.89 -28.08 8.44
N GLY A 14 -15.09 -27.09 8.02
CA GLY A 14 -15.54 -25.91 7.29
C GLY A 14 -16.06 -24.77 8.16
N ARG A 15 -16.09 -24.91 9.50
CA ARG A 15 -16.49 -23.82 10.39
C ARG A 15 -15.37 -22.80 10.56
N TYR A 16 -15.75 -21.54 10.83
CA TYR A 16 -14.82 -20.48 11.16
C TYR A 16 -15.51 -19.42 12.06
N LEU A 17 -14.71 -18.66 12.81
CA LEU A 17 -15.17 -17.50 13.54
C LEU A 17 -15.19 -16.28 12.59
N GLY A 18 -16.33 -15.61 12.44
CA GLY A 18 -16.48 -14.41 11.61
C GLY A 18 -16.02 -13.13 12.30
N MET A 19 -15.96 -12.02 11.55
CA MET A 19 -15.64 -10.69 12.10
C MET A 19 -16.70 -10.15 13.06
N ASP A 20 -17.89 -10.76 13.08
CA ASP A 20 -18.97 -10.51 14.03
C ASP A 20 -18.84 -11.33 15.32
N LEU A 21 -17.79 -12.12 15.43
CA LEU A 21 -17.52 -13.07 16.52
C LEU A 21 -18.56 -14.19 16.64
N GLU A 22 -19.30 -14.46 15.57
CA GLU A 22 -20.20 -15.60 15.45
C GLU A 22 -19.54 -16.75 14.67
N VAL A 23 -19.97 -17.98 14.98
CA VAL A 23 -19.47 -19.17 14.26
C VAL A 23 -20.29 -19.36 12.99
N HIS A 24 -19.61 -19.33 11.85
CA HIS A 24 -20.20 -19.55 10.53
C HIS A 24 -19.79 -20.89 9.95
N GLN A 25 -20.63 -21.41 9.03
CA GLN A 25 -20.30 -22.56 8.20
C GLN A 25 -19.78 -22.02 6.87
N GLY A 26 -18.51 -22.26 6.60
CA GLY A 26 -17.86 -21.89 5.35
C GLY A 26 -17.95 -22.97 4.29
N ASP A 27 -17.38 -22.62 3.15
CA ASP A 27 -17.22 -23.47 1.97
C ASP A 27 -15.74 -23.87 1.84
N THR A 28 -15.49 -25.12 1.54
CA THR A 28 -14.12 -25.65 1.34
C THR A 28 -13.45 -25.11 0.07
N ILE A 29 -14.21 -24.58 -0.89
CA ILE A 29 -13.70 -23.97 -2.12
C ILE A 29 -13.18 -22.55 -1.83
N ASN A 30 -13.89 -21.81 -0.96
CA ASN A 30 -13.53 -20.46 -0.53
C ASN A 30 -13.38 -20.43 1.00
N PRO A 31 -12.30 -21.00 1.55
CA PRO A 31 -12.05 -20.94 2.99
C PRO A 31 -11.80 -19.50 3.44
N LEU A 32 -11.94 -19.24 4.75
CA LEU A 32 -11.59 -17.96 5.33
C LEU A 32 -10.09 -17.91 5.64
N TYR A 33 -9.48 -16.79 5.34
CA TYR A 33 -8.11 -16.47 5.70
C TYR A 33 -8.06 -15.32 6.71
N THR A 34 -6.97 -15.25 7.47
CA THR A 34 -6.66 -14.21 8.45
C THR A 34 -5.19 -13.80 8.37
N VAL A 35 -4.80 -12.80 9.13
CA VAL A 35 -3.46 -12.19 9.11
C VAL A 35 -3.21 -11.48 7.77
N PHE A 36 -4.11 -10.54 7.48
CA PHE A 36 -3.94 -9.64 6.36
C PHE A 36 -3.27 -8.34 6.83
N SER A 37 -1.98 -8.20 6.57
CA SER A 37 -1.25 -6.94 6.74
C SER A 37 -1.34 -6.14 5.44
N LEU A 38 -2.53 -5.57 5.18
CA LEU A 38 -2.86 -5.03 3.86
C LEU A 38 -2.04 -3.78 3.50
N TRP A 39 -1.63 -2.99 4.50
CA TRP A 39 -0.77 -1.82 4.31
C TRP A 39 0.56 -2.18 3.62
N ASP A 40 1.06 -3.37 3.91
CA ASP A 40 2.30 -3.90 3.36
C ASP A 40 2.03 -4.67 2.06
N THR A 41 1.17 -5.66 2.14
CA THR A 41 1.05 -6.73 1.14
C THR A 41 0.39 -6.32 -0.17
N PHE A 42 -0.36 -5.20 -0.22
CA PHE A 42 -0.91 -4.69 -1.47
C PHE A 42 0.18 -4.30 -2.48
N ARG A 43 1.39 -3.98 -1.99
CA ARG A 43 2.49 -3.43 -2.79
C ARG A 43 3.21 -4.47 -3.64
N ALA A 44 3.38 -5.69 -3.14
CA ALA A 44 4.05 -6.76 -3.91
C ALA A 44 3.45 -8.16 -3.71
N LEU A 45 3.03 -8.56 -2.49
CA LEU A 45 2.54 -9.92 -2.26
C LEU A 45 1.31 -10.22 -3.12
N HIS A 46 0.25 -9.42 -3.01
CA HIS A 46 -0.97 -9.65 -3.80
C HIS A 46 -0.72 -9.48 -5.30
N PRO A 47 0.04 -8.49 -5.80
CA PRO A 47 0.48 -8.46 -7.19
C PRO A 47 1.22 -9.71 -7.65
N LEU A 48 2.13 -10.25 -6.83
CA LEU A 48 2.82 -11.51 -7.12
C LEU A 48 1.84 -12.68 -7.19
N MET A 49 0.91 -12.77 -6.22
CA MET A 49 -0.08 -13.85 -6.18
C MET A 49 -1.00 -13.86 -7.40
N THR A 50 -1.28 -12.70 -8.01
CA THR A 50 -2.02 -12.65 -9.29
C THR A 50 -1.27 -13.35 -10.44
N ILE A 51 0.04 -13.53 -10.31
CA ILE A 51 0.91 -14.15 -11.32
C ILE A 51 1.13 -15.64 -11.03
N ILE A 52 1.50 -15.98 -9.78
CA ILE A 52 1.96 -17.33 -9.42
C ILE A 52 0.82 -18.23 -8.91
N ASP A 53 -0.18 -17.67 -8.24
CA ASP A 53 -1.36 -18.41 -7.76
C ASP A 53 -2.62 -17.52 -7.75
N PRO A 54 -3.21 -17.25 -8.91
CA PRO A 54 -4.43 -16.44 -9.01
C PRO A 54 -5.63 -17.03 -8.25
N ASN A 55 -5.68 -18.35 -8.09
CA ASN A 55 -6.78 -19.01 -7.36
C ASN A 55 -6.69 -18.69 -5.87
N LEU A 56 -5.52 -18.79 -5.29
CA LEU A 56 -5.30 -18.42 -3.88
C LEU A 56 -5.56 -16.92 -3.66
N ASN A 57 -5.07 -16.07 -4.56
CA ASN A 57 -5.37 -14.63 -4.47
C ASN A 57 -6.88 -14.35 -4.52
N ASN A 58 -7.62 -15.10 -5.33
CA ASN A 58 -9.08 -14.98 -5.39
C ASN A 58 -9.76 -15.41 -4.07
N GLN A 59 -9.25 -16.44 -3.40
CA GLN A 59 -9.73 -16.86 -2.07
C GLN A 59 -9.46 -15.77 -1.02
N PHE A 60 -8.33 -15.08 -1.09
CA PHE A 60 -8.03 -13.92 -0.24
C PHE A 60 -9.06 -12.80 -0.46
N ILE A 61 -9.37 -12.46 -1.71
CA ILE A 61 -10.38 -11.45 -2.04
C ILE A 61 -11.76 -11.84 -1.50
N ASN A 62 -12.18 -13.10 -1.70
CA ASN A 62 -13.44 -13.58 -1.15
C ASN A 62 -13.47 -13.52 0.38
N SER A 63 -12.33 -13.76 1.04
CA SER A 63 -12.20 -13.59 2.50
C SER A 63 -12.39 -12.11 2.91
N LEU A 64 -11.79 -11.17 2.18
CA LEU A 64 -11.96 -9.73 2.47
C LEU A 64 -13.42 -9.27 2.30
N ILE A 65 -14.09 -9.71 1.22
CA ILE A 65 -15.52 -9.42 1.00
C ILE A 65 -16.37 -9.97 2.14
N ARG A 66 -16.14 -11.22 2.55
CA ARG A 66 -16.85 -11.87 3.65
C ARG A 66 -16.62 -11.13 4.97
N LYS A 67 -15.38 -10.73 5.27
CA LYS A 67 -15.06 -9.93 6.45
C LYS A 67 -15.82 -8.60 6.48
N HIS A 68 -15.97 -7.93 5.34
CA HIS A 68 -16.83 -6.76 5.23
C HIS A 68 -18.30 -7.08 5.54
N GLN A 69 -18.85 -8.14 4.97
CA GLN A 69 -20.26 -8.55 5.18
C GLN A 69 -20.56 -8.87 6.65
N GLU A 70 -19.65 -9.52 7.33
CA GLU A 70 -19.77 -9.92 8.74
C GLU A 70 -19.49 -8.75 9.70
N GLY A 71 -18.38 -8.05 9.49
CA GLY A 71 -17.87 -7.00 10.39
C GLY A 71 -18.31 -5.58 10.06
N GLY A 72 -18.87 -5.35 8.85
CA GLY A 72 -19.40 -4.05 8.41
C GLY A 72 -18.41 -3.16 7.69
N ILE A 73 -17.10 -3.49 7.66
CA ILE A 73 -16.06 -2.78 6.93
C ILE A 73 -14.92 -3.73 6.54
N TYR A 74 -14.16 -3.41 5.49
CA TYR A 74 -12.93 -4.12 5.21
C TYR A 74 -11.93 -3.98 6.37
N PRO A 75 -11.18 -5.04 6.73
CA PRO A 75 -10.08 -4.89 7.67
C PRO A 75 -8.96 -4.03 7.06
N MET A 76 -8.28 -3.27 7.91
CA MET A 76 -6.98 -2.66 7.60
C MET A 76 -5.87 -3.66 7.89
N TRP A 77 -5.94 -4.26 9.06
CA TRP A 77 -5.12 -5.36 9.54
C TRP A 77 -5.97 -6.24 10.45
N ASP A 78 -6.10 -7.53 10.14
CA ASP A 78 -6.91 -8.43 10.97
C ASP A 78 -6.10 -9.57 11.57
N LEU A 79 -6.49 -10.01 12.75
CA LEU A 79 -5.91 -11.15 13.43
C LEU A 79 -7.01 -12.02 14.03
N ALA A 80 -7.13 -13.26 13.52
CA ALA A 80 -8.08 -14.24 14.05
C ALA A 80 -9.49 -13.66 14.20
N SER A 81 -10.01 -13.07 13.12
CA SER A 81 -11.33 -12.41 13.04
C SER A 81 -11.55 -11.22 13.98
N ASN A 82 -10.47 -10.56 14.35
CA ASN A 82 -10.53 -9.29 15.08
C ASN A 82 -9.91 -8.16 14.26
N TYR A 83 -10.55 -7.01 14.28
CA TYR A 83 -9.93 -5.78 13.85
C TYR A 83 -8.88 -5.35 14.88
N THR A 84 -7.65 -5.13 14.44
CA THR A 84 -6.57 -4.70 15.35
C THR A 84 -6.52 -3.19 15.51
N GLY A 85 -7.08 -2.43 14.55
CA GLY A 85 -6.93 -0.97 14.49
C GLY A 85 -5.50 -0.52 14.17
N THR A 86 -4.68 -1.44 13.64
CA THR A 86 -3.27 -1.19 13.28
C THR A 86 -3.18 -0.68 11.85
N MET A 87 -2.22 0.21 11.62
CA MET A 87 -1.86 0.83 10.34
C MET A 87 -2.91 1.81 9.79
N ILE A 88 -2.66 2.32 8.59
CA ILE A 88 -3.46 3.33 7.90
C ILE A 88 -3.95 2.80 6.54
N GLY A 89 -4.76 3.58 5.84
CA GLY A 89 -5.28 3.20 4.52
C GLY A 89 -6.53 2.32 4.59
N TYR A 90 -7.06 1.96 3.42
CA TYR A 90 -8.13 0.97 3.23
C TYR A 90 -7.75 0.01 2.09
N HIS A 91 -6.56 -0.60 2.25
CA HIS A 91 -5.84 -1.28 1.17
C HIS A 91 -6.41 -2.64 0.75
N ALA A 92 -7.52 -3.10 1.33
CA ALA A 92 -8.32 -4.13 0.68
C ALA A 92 -8.79 -3.69 -0.71
N VAL A 93 -9.00 -2.36 -0.90
CA VAL A 93 -9.43 -1.78 -2.17
C VAL A 93 -8.40 -2.01 -3.27
N PRO A 94 -7.13 -1.57 -3.18
CA PRO A 94 -6.15 -1.84 -4.24
C PRO A 94 -5.91 -3.33 -4.49
N VAL A 95 -5.97 -4.20 -3.50
CA VAL A 95 -5.85 -5.65 -3.68
C VAL A 95 -6.96 -6.18 -4.61
N ILE A 96 -8.20 -5.80 -4.35
CA ILE A 96 -9.37 -6.23 -5.12
C ILE A 96 -9.35 -5.60 -6.51
N VAL A 97 -9.08 -4.30 -6.58
CA VAL A 97 -9.07 -3.55 -7.85
C VAL A 97 -7.95 -4.04 -8.77
N ASP A 98 -6.76 -4.33 -8.24
CA ASP A 98 -5.65 -4.86 -9.04
C ASP A 98 -6.02 -6.20 -9.68
N ALA A 99 -6.59 -7.13 -8.91
CA ALA A 99 -7.07 -8.40 -9.44
C ALA A 99 -8.17 -8.21 -10.49
N TYR A 100 -9.12 -7.31 -10.21
CA TYR A 100 -10.20 -6.99 -11.14
C TYR A 100 -9.68 -6.42 -12.44
N MET A 101 -8.75 -5.47 -12.41
CA MET A 101 -8.19 -4.83 -13.60
C MET A 101 -7.29 -5.79 -14.40
N LYS A 102 -6.70 -6.79 -13.76
CA LYS A 102 -5.97 -7.89 -14.41
C LYS A 102 -6.87 -8.98 -15.01
N GLY A 103 -8.19 -8.85 -14.86
CA GLY A 103 -9.15 -9.77 -15.47
C GLY A 103 -9.64 -10.92 -14.58
N TYR A 104 -9.23 -10.98 -13.34
CA TYR A 104 -9.75 -11.96 -12.37
C TYR A 104 -11.15 -11.57 -11.90
N ARG A 105 -12.12 -12.49 -12.00
CA ARG A 105 -13.55 -12.20 -11.82
C ARG A 105 -14.28 -13.22 -10.95
N ASN A 106 -13.57 -14.13 -10.27
CA ASN A 106 -14.19 -15.18 -9.47
C ASN A 106 -14.61 -14.72 -8.06
N PHE A 107 -15.14 -13.50 -7.96
CA PHE A 107 -15.71 -12.91 -6.76
C PHE A 107 -16.86 -11.98 -7.11
N ASP A 108 -17.70 -11.64 -6.13
CA ASP A 108 -18.79 -10.68 -6.32
C ASP A 108 -18.24 -9.25 -6.45
N ALA A 109 -18.05 -8.81 -7.69
CA ALA A 109 -17.50 -7.49 -7.99
C ALA A 109 -18.43 -6.34 -7.57
N HIS A 110 -19.76 -6.54 -7.57
CA HIS A 110 -20.68 -5.52 -7.13
C HIS A 110 -20.65 -5.33 -5.61
N GLU A 111 -20.58 -6.41 -4.86
CA GLU A 111 -20.44 -6.36 -3.41
C GLU A 111 -19.07 -5.77 -3.03
N ALA A 112 -18.00 -6.21 -3.71
CA ALA A 112 -16.67 -5.64 -3.52
C ALA A 112 -16.62 -4.13 -3.81
N TYR A 113 -17.30 -3.67 -4.84
CA TYR A 113 -17.40 -2.26 -5.18
C TYR A 113 -18.13 -1.44 -4.09
N LYS A 114 -19.30 -1.92 -3.63
CA LYS A 114 -20.02 -1.27 -2.51
C LYS A 114 -19.17 -1.18 -1.25
N ALA A 115 -18.50 -2.27 -0.91
CA ALA A 115 -17.59 -2.32 0.25
C ALA A 115 -16.42 -1.35 0.10
N SER A 116 -15.90 -1.16 -1.13
CA SER A 116 -14.84 -0.19 -1.43
C SER A 116 -15.31 1.25 -1.24
N LEU A 117 -16.52 1.59 -1.72
CA LEU A 117 -17.12 2.91 -1.47
C LEU A 117 -17.28 3.17 0.04
N ARG A 118 -17.79 2.18 0.78
CA ARG A 118 -17.95 2.28 2.22
C ARG A 118 -16.63 2.48 2.96
N ALA A 119 -15.56 1.81 2.52
CA ALA A 119 -14.24 1.94 3.13
C ALA A 119 -13.68 3.36 3.07
N ALA A 120 -14.02 4.14 2.04
CA ALA A 120 -13.56 5.51 1.85
C ALA A 120 -14.41 6.57 2.58
N GLU A 121 -15.63 6.21 3.00
CA GLU A 121 -16.54 7.12 3.71
C GLU A 121 -16.30 7.10 5.23
N TYR A 122 -16.70 8.19 5.90
CA TYR A 122 -16.74 8.25 7.36
C TYR A 122 -18.15 7.88 7.84
N ASP A 123 -18.37 6.59 8.05
CA ASP A 123 -19.63 6.05 8.57
C ASP A 123 -19.34 4.88 9.52
N THR A 124 -19.66 5.05 10.80
CA THR A 124 -19.45 4.05 11.84
C THR A 124 -20.61 3.08 12.02
N THR A 125 -21.72 3.27 11.28
CA THR A 125 -22.94 2.49 11.43
C THR A 125 -22.69 1.01 11.10
N GLY A 126 -23.06 0.11 12.01
CA GLY A 126 -23.02 -1.34 11.79
C GLY A 126 -21.63 -1.97 11.76
N ILE A 127 -20.56 -1.22 12.11
CA ILE A 127 -19.23 -1.80 12.28
C ILE A 127 -19.21 -2.58 13.60
N LYS A 128 -18.84 -3.86 13.51
CA LYS A 128 -18.76 -4.77 14.66
C LYS A 128 -17.33 -4.88 15.16
N CYS A 129 -16.95 -4.01 16.08
CA CYS A 129 -15.65 -4.04 16.74
C CYS A 129 -15.76 -3.44 18.15
N PRO A 130 -14.77 -3.66 19.03
CA PRO A 130 -14.72 -2.98 20.33
C PRO A 130 -14.63 -1.46 20.17
N ASP A 131 -15.30 -0.70 21.05
CA ASP A 131 -15.32 0.77 21.03
C ASP A 131 -13.92 1.41 20.99
N LEU A 132 -12.94 0.77 21.64
CA LEU A 132 -11.55 1.23 21.64
C LEU A 132 -10.89 1.14 20.26
N VAL A 133 -11.31 0.19 19.42
CA VAL A 133 -10.75 -0.05 18.07
C VAL A 133 -11.41 0.83 17.02
N LEU A 134 -12.69 1.18 17.20
CA LEU A 134 -13.49 1.90 16.22
C LEU A 134 -12.86 3.22 15.72
N PRO A 135 -12.26 4.09 16.58
CA PRO A 135 -11.61 5.32 16.11
C PRO A 135 -10.40 5.08 15.21
N HIS A 136 -9.76 3.91 15.32
CA HIS A 136 -8.64 3.53 14.46
C HIS A 136 -9.10 2.98 13.11
N LEU A 137 -10.22 2.24 13.07
CA LEU A 137 -10.83 1.77 11.82
C LEU A 137 -11.51 2.89 11.04
N MET A 138 -12.10 3.81 11.77
CA MET A 138 -12.82 4.98 11.23
C MET A 138 -12.24 6.28 11.79
N PRO A 139 -10.98 6.61 11.45
CA PRO A 139 -10.37 7.85 11.91
C PRO A 139 -11.08 9.05 11.28
N LYS A 140 -11.10 10.16 12.01
CA LYS A 140 -11.68 11.43 11.53
C LYS A 140 -10.97 11.98 10.28
N ALA A 141 -9.81 11.47 9.96
CA ALA A 141 -9.13 11.70 8.69
C ALA A 141 -10.06 11.51 7.49
N LYS A 142 -10.89 10.44 7.49
CA LYS A 142 -11.89 10.20 6.42
C LYS A 142 -12.96 11.29 6.38
N TYR A 143 -13.41 11.77 7.54
CA TYR A 143 -14.36 12.88 7.62
C TYR A 143 -13.75 14.15 7.01
N TYR A 144 -12.54 14.53 7.42
CA TYR A 144 -11.90 15.74 6.91
C TYR A 144 -11.63 15.65 5.40
N LYS A 145 -11.10 14.52 4.93
CA LYS A 145 -10.92 14.26 3.49
C LYS A 145 -12.21 14.49 2.71
N ASN A 146 -13.32 13.92 3.18
CA ASN A 146 -14.61 14.01 2.49
C ASN A 146 -15.25 15.41 2.58
N ALA A 147 -15.08 16.12 3.71
CA ALA A 147 -15.73 17.40 3.98
C ALA A 147 -14.98 18.59 3.38
N ILE A 148 -13.64 18.61 3.48
CA ILE A 148 -12.82 19.76 3.10
C ILE A 148 -11.72 19.45 2.07
N GLY A 149 -11.57 18.17 1.68
CA GLY A 149 -10.65 17.72 0.64
C GLY A 149 -9.22 17.43 1.11
N TYR A 150 -8.88 17.67 2.37
CA TYR A 150 -7.57 17.35 2.95
C TYR A 150 -7.70 17.00 4.44
N ILE A 151 -6.62 16.47 5.04
CA ILE A 151 -6.55 16.04 6.43
C ILE A 151 -5.68 17.03 7.22
N PRO A 152 -6.25 17.84 8.12
CA PRO A 152 -5.48 18.83 8.87
C PRO A 152 -4.56 18.17 9.90
N CYS A 153 -3.29 18.56 9.92
CA CYS A 153 -2.27 18.02 10.79
C CYS A 153 -2.43 18.42 12.29
N ASP A 154 -3.22 19.44 12.58
CA ASP A 154 -3.59 19.83 13.95
C ASP A 154 -4.83 19.08 14.47
N ARG A 155 -5.43 18.22 13.65
CA ARG A 155 -6.63 17.43 13.96
C ARG A 155 -6.40 15.93 13.89
N GLU A 156 -5.43 15.48 13.12
CA GLU A 156 -5.11 14.08 12.92
C GLU A 156 -3.59 13.88 12.91
N ASN A 157 -3.13 12.87 13.62
CA ASN A 157 -1.77 12.37 13.48
C ASN A 157 -1.61 11.60 12.17
N GLU A 158 -0.38 11.47 11.70
CA GLU A 158 -0.05 10.80 10.44
C GLU A 158 -0.81 11.39 9.24
N SER A 159 -1.09 12.70 9.31
CA SER A 159 -1.98 13.40 8.39
C SER A 159 -1.54 13.33 6.94
N VAL A 160 -0.23 13.47 6.68
CA VAL A 160 0.36 13.39 5.34
C VAL A 160 0.32 11.94 4.84
N ALA A 161 0.76 10.99 5.67
CA ALA A 161 0.76 9.58 5.29
C ALA A 161 -0.65 9.10 4.96
N LYS A 162 -1.64 9.35 5.84
CA LYS A 162 -3.05 9.03 5.59
C LYS A 162 -3.57 9.66 4.31
N ALA A 163 -3.24 10.93 4.07
CA ALA A 163 -3.73 11.63 2.89
C ALA A 163 -3.19 11.06 1.58
N LEU A 164 -1.91 10.72 1.54
CA LEU A 164 -1.27 10.14 0.35
C LEU A 164 -1.78 8.73 0.08
N GLU A 165 -1.92 7.91 1.12
CA GLU A 165 -2.48 6.56 1.01
C GLU A 165 -3.95 6.59 0.57
N TYR A 166 -4.77 7.46 1.17
CA TYR A 166 -6.16 7.62 0.76
C TYR A 166 -6.30 8.14 -0.66
N ALA A 167 -5.40 9.03 -1.13
CA ALA A 167 -5.42 9.50 -2.50
C ALA A 167 -5.19 8.35 -3.50
N TYR A 168 -4.30 7.42 -3.17
CA TYR A 168 -4.08 6.23 -3.98
C TYR A 168 -5.27 5.25 -3.90
N ASP A 169 -5.79 4.98 -2.71
CA ASP A 169 -6.97 4.13 -2.53
C ASP A 169 -8.19 4.70 -3.27
N ASP A 170 -8.39 6.03 -3.21
CA ASP A 170 -9.46 6.75 -3.93
C ASP A 170 -9.26 6.66 -5.45
N TRP A 171 -8.02 6.72 -5.95
CA TRP A 171 -7.74 6.44 -7.35
C TRP A 171 -8.16 5.02 -7.75
N CYS A 172 -7.87 4.02 -6.91
CA CYS A 172 -8.33 2.65 -7.14
C CYS A 172 -9.86 2.57 -7.21
N ILE A 173 -10.57 3.28 -6.30
CA ILE A 173 -12.04 3.35 -6.35
C ILE A 173 -12.50 4.02 -7.65
N SER A 174 -11.84 5.06 -8.12
CA SER A 174 -12.24 5.77 -9.35
C SER A 174 -12.21 4.87 -10.58
N ILE A 175 -11.16 4.07 -10.75
CA ILE A 175 -11.06 3.12 -11.87
C ILE A 175 -12.01 1.93 -11.71
N PHE A 176 -12.32 1.52 -10.47
CA PHE A 176 -13.33 0.50 -10.22
C PHE A 176 -14.73 1.02 -10.53
N ALA A 177 -15.05 2.27 -10.15
CA ALA A 177 -16.30 2.95 -10.49
C ALA A 177 -16.50 3.04 -12.01
N GLU A 178 -15.44 3.40 -12.75
CA GLU A 178 -15.50 3.39 -14.23
C GLU A 178 -15.83 2.00 -14.77
N ALA A 179 -15.20 0.96 -14.25
CA ALA A 179 -15.46 -0.42 -14.65
C ALA A 179 -16.87 -0.90 -14.28
N MET A 180 -17.49 -0.31 -13.24
CA MET A 180 -18.88 -0.55 -12.84
C MET A 180 -19.89 0.38 -13.55
N ASN A 181 -19.45 1.27 -14.45
CA ASN A 181 -20.25 2.30 -15.12
C ASN A 181 -20.86 3.33 -14.16
N ASP A 182 -20.25 3.56 -13.01
CA ASP A 182 -20.62 4.59 -12.02
C ASP A 182 -19.76 5.85 -12.22
N PHE A 183 -20.17 6.69 -13.17
CA PHE A 183 -19.40 7.87 -13.55
C PHE A 183 -19.49 9.02 -12.52
N GLU A 184 -20.48 9.01 -11.64
CA GLU A 184 -20.57 9.97 -10.54
C GLU A 184 -19.48 9.70 -9.50
N ASN A 185 -19.39 8.47 -9.01
CA ASN A 185 -18.33 8.07 -8.08
C ASN A 185 -16.96 8.11 -8.74
N LYS A 186 -16.83 7.76 -10.03
CA LYS A 186 -15.58 7.96 -10.77
C LYS A 186 -15.09 9.40 -10.62
N ALA A 187 -15.89 10.38 -10.99
CA ALA A 187 -15.51 11.80 -10.96
C ALA A 187 -15.22 12.29 -9.52
N LYS A 188 -15.99 11.81 -8.53
CA LYS A 188 -15.77 12.12 -7.11
C LYS A 188 -14.41 11.64 -6.66
N TYR A 189 -14.06 10.39 -6.90
CA TYR A 189 -12.83 9.77 -6.40
C TYR A 189 -11.59 10.15 -7.23
N GLU A 190 -11.71 10.46 -8.52
CA GLU A 190 -10.65 11.09 -9.31
C GLU A 190 -10.20 12.45 -8.70
N ARG A 191 -11.15 13.24 -8.18
CA ARG A 191 -10.83 14.49 -7.50
C ARG A 191 -10.09 14.23 -6.17
N PHE A 192 -10.53 13.25 -5.39
CA PHE A 192 -9.85 12.89 -4.14
C PHE A 192 -8.45 12.30 -4.39
N ALA A 193 -8.28 11.56 -5.47
CA ALA A 193 -6.97 11.04 -5.89
C ALA A 193 -5.92 12.14 -6.14
N LYS A 194 -6.35 13.38 -6.37
CA LYS A 194 -5.46 14.55 -6.53
C LYS A 194 -5.14 15.27 -5.23
N ALA A 195 -5.63 14.80 -4.08
CA ALA A 195 -5.41 15.46 -2.80
C ALA A 195 -3.92 15.58 -2.42
N TYR A 196 -3.04 14.73 -2.94
CA TYR A 196 -1.59 14.83 -2.73
C TYR A 196 -1.01 16.19 -3.15
N GLU A 197 -1.63 16.91 -4.11
CA GLU A 197 -1.20 18.22 -4.58
C GLU A 197 -1.25 19.29 -3.47
N PHE A 198 -2.17 19.16 -2.50
CA PHE A 198 -2.26 20.09 -1.36
C PHE A 198 -1.07 20.01 -0.41
N TYR A 199 -0.43 18.85 -0.31
CA TYR A 199 0.64 18.57 0.65
C TYR A 199 2.03 18.92 0.13
N PHE A 200 2.18 19.16 -1.16
CA PHE A 200 3.49 19.42 -1.74
C PHE A 200 3.93 20.85 -1.53
N ASP A 201 4.89 21.07 -0.64
CA ASP A 201 5.54 22.36 -0.44
C ASP A 201 6.66 22.59 -1.45
N LYS A 202 6.43 23.46 -2.40
CA LYS A 202 7.39 23.81 -3.46
C LYS A 202 8.67 24.43 -2.92
N SER A 203 8.63 25.09 -1.75
CA SER A 203 9.81 25.75 -1.16
C SER A 203 10.81 24.75 -0.58
N THR A 204 10.32 23.62 -0.05
CA THR A 204 11.13 22.55 0.54
C THR A 204 11.25 21.32 -0.37
N ARG A 205 10.36 21.19 -1.33
CA ARG A 205 10.20 20.01 -2.21
C ARG A 205 9.91 18.74 -1.42
N PHE A 206 9.04 18.85 -0.39
CA PHE A 206 8.55 17.73 0.41
C PHE A 206 7.03 17.76 0.54
N MET A 207 6.43 16.61 0.78
CA MET A 207 5.08 16.53 1.30
C MET A 207 5.09 16.92 2.78
N ARG A 208 4.25 17.90 3.16
CA ARG A 208 4.20 18.47 4.52
C ARG A 208 2.79 18.55 5.05
N GLY A 209 2.66 18.51 6.38
CA GLY A 209 1.37 18.72 7.04
C GLY A 209 0.85 20.16 6.88
N LEU A 210 -0.44 20.24 6.54
CA LEU A 210 -1.22 21.49 6.54
C LEU A 210 -2.15 21.49 7.75
N ASP A 211 -2.23 22.59 8.47
CA ASP A 211 -3.20 22.75 9.57
C ASP A 211 -4.61 23.10 9.06
N SER A 212 -5.57 23.24 9.97
CA SER A 212 -6.96 23.58 9.64
C SER A 212 -7.15 24.98 9.03
N ASN A 213 -6.13 25.85 9.06
CA ASN A 213 -6.13 27.14 8.39
C ASN A 213 -5.46 27.09 7.00
N GLY A 214 -4.91 25.94 6.60
CA GLY A 214 -4.16 25.75 5.35
C GLY A 214 -2.71 26.24 5.44
N GLU A 215 -2.17 26.39 6.64
CA GLU A 215 -0.78 26.79 6.87
C GLU A 215 0.11 25.58 7.10
N TRP A 216 1.38 25.66 6.65
CA TRP A 216 2.34 24.58 6.84
C TRP A 216 2.70 24.40 8.32
N ARG A 217 2.70 23.15 8.81
CA ARG A 217 3.22 22.84 10.14
C ARG A 217 4.65 23.33 10.28
N THR A 218 4.93 24.05 11.38
CA THR A 218 6.25 24.58 11.72
C THR A 218 6.59 24.26 13.18
N PRO A 219 7.87 24.02 13.53
CA PRO A 219 9.04 23.90 12.63
C PRO A 219 8.96 22.66 11.73
N PHE A 220 9.68 22.66 10.61
CA PHE A 220 9.75 21.52 9.71
C PHE A 220 11.18 20.97 9.64
N ASN A 221 11.32 19.69 9.92
CA ASN A 221 12.56 18.92 9.75
C ASN A 221 12.24 17.66 8.93
N PRO A 222 12.77 17.50 7.70
CA PRO A 222 12.42 16.38 6.83
C PRO A 222 12.96 15.02 7.31
N ARG A 223 13.80 14.97 8.33
CA ARG A 223 14.33 13.74 8.96
C ARG A 223 13.70 13.42 10.31
N ALA A 224 12.81 14.30 10.79
CA ALA A 224 12.15 14.06 12.06
C ALA A 224 11.14 12.92 11.95
N SER A 225 11.15 12.05 12.96
CA SER A 225 10.13 11.02 13.17
C SER A 225 9.77 11.01 14.65
N THR A 226 8.46 11.02 14.92
CA THR A 226 7.91 10.82 16.25
C THR A 226 6.77 9.82 16.11
N HIS A 227 7.08 8.55 16.35
CA HIS A 227 6.20 7.42 16.05
C HIS A 227 4.75 7.67 16.48
N ARG A 228 3.80 7.60 15.53
CA ARG A 228 2.35 7.82 15.67
C ARG A 228 1.92 9.22 16.16
N SER A 229 2.83 10.18 16.23
CA SER A 229 2.52 11.51 16.76
C SER A 229 2.85 12.66 15.83
N ASP A 230 3.49 12.38 14.69
CA ASP A 230 3.80 13.36 13.65
C ASP A 230 2.88 13.22 12.43
N ASP A 231 3.31 13.77 11.30
CA ASP A 231 2.54 13.75 10.05
C ASP A 231 2.76 12.48 9.20
N TYR A 232 3.69 11.61 9.60
CA TYR A 232 4.12 10.46 8.81
C TYR A 232 3.95 9.16 9.58
N CYS A 233 3.48 8.12 8.91
CA CYS A 233 3.38 6.79 9.47
C CYS A 233 4.69 6.04 9.26
N GLU A 234 5.36 5.64 10.34
CA GLU A 234 6.59 4.85 10.31
C GLU A 234 7.62 5.35 9.28
N GLY A 235 7.76 6.66 9.20
CA GLY A 235 8.61 7.30 8.20
C GLY A 235 8.88 8.76 8.51
N THR A 236 9.51 9.43 7.57
CA THR A 236 9.78 10.87 7.58
C THR A 236 9.32 11.49 6.26
N ALA A 237 9.46 12.80 6.11
CA ALA A 237 9.17 13.45 4.84
C ALA A 237 9.97 12.88 3.66
N TRP A 238 11.19 12.36 3.93
CA TRP A 238 12.03 11.76 2.89
C TRP A 238 11.41 10.52 2.26
N GLN A 239 10.81 9.62 3.06
CA GLN A 239 10.17 8.42 2.53
C GLN A 239 8.82 8.76 1.90
N TRP A 240 8.00 9.54 2.59
CA TRP A 240 6.61 9.78 2.20
C TRP A 240 6.42 10.69 0.99
N THR A 241 7.38 11.57 0.67
CA THR A 241 7.28 12.47 -0.49
C THR A 241 7.06 11.74 -1.81
N TRP A 242 7.43 10.48 -1.91
CA TRP A 242 7.35 9.67 -3.13
C TRP A 242 6.08 8.85 -3.28
N PHE A 243 5.22 8.82 -2.25
CA PHE A 243 4.03 7.96 -2.28
C PHE A 243 2.88 8.60 -3.09
N VAL A 244 3.07 8.66 -4.41
CA VAL A 244 2.07 9.04 -5.43
C VAL A 244 2.15 8.04 -6.59
N PRO A 245 1.98 6.73 -6.35
CA PRO A 245 2.21 5.70 -7.37
C PRO A 245 1.21 5.79 -8.53
N HIS A 246 0.01 6.30 -8.28
CA HIS A 246 -1.06 6.45 -9.26
C HIS A 246 -0.86 7.61 -10.24
N ASP A 247 -0.03 8.61 -9.88
CA ASP A 247 0.19 9.81 -10.69
C ASP A 247 1.65 10.30 -10.60
N VAL A 248 2.60 9.44 -10.96
CA VAL A 248 4.03 9.78 -10.95
C VAL A 248 4.33 10.98 -11.85
N GLU A 249 3.67 11.08 -13.01
CA GLU A 249 3.83 12.23 -13.90
C GLU A 249 3.36 13.55 -13.26
N GLY A 250 2.27 13.51 -12.48
CA GLY A 250 1.81 14.64 -11.68
C GLY A 250 2.84 15.06 -10.63
N LEU A 251 3.45 14.10 -9.93
CA LEU A 251 4.51 14.37 -8.97
C LEU A 251 5.75 14.97 -9.63
N VAL A 252 6.16 14.46 -10.79
CA VAL A 252 7.27 15.04 -11.59
C VAL A 252 6.98 16.50 -11.94
N LYS A 253 5.76 16.82 -12.37
CA LYS A 253 5.35 18.20 -12.67
C LYS A 253 5.38 19.10 -11.43
N LEU A 254 4.89 18.60 -10.28
CA LEU A 254 4.93 19.36 -9.01
C LEU A 254 6.35 19.70 -8.58
N MET A 255 7.30 18.79 -8.78
CA MET A 255 8.72 18.97 -8.46
C MET A 255 9.46 19.90 -9.42
N GLY A 256 8.83 20.31 -10.53
CA GLY A 256 9.42 21.25 -11.50
C GLY A 256 9.98 20.57 -12.74
N GLY A 257 9.62 19.33 -13.02
CA GLY A 257 10.03 18.57 -14.20
C GLY A 257 11.05 17.46 -13.92
N GLU A 258 11.42 16.72 -14.96
CA GLU A 258 12.23 15.49 -14.85
C GLU A 258 13.58 15.73 -14.14
N GLU A 259 14.30 16.78 -14.51
CA GLU A 259 15.64 17.03 -13.95
C GLU A 259 15.58 17.37 -12.43
N ALA A 260 14.62 18.19 -12.03
CA ALA A 260 14.42 18.52 -10.60
C ALA A 260 13.95 17.29 -9.81
N PHE A 261 13.12 16.45 -10.42
CA PHE A 261 12.69 15.17 -9.84
C PHE A 261 13.86 14.22 -9.64
N VAL A 262 14.71 14.03 -10.67
CA VAL A 262 15.91 13.17 -10.59
C VAL A 262 16.88 13.68 -9.54
N GLU A 263 17.17 14.98 -9.50
CA GLU A 263 18.03 15.59 -8.48
C GLU A 263 17.53 15.27 -7.06
N LYS A 264 16.22 15.44 -6.83
CA LYS A 264 15.62 15.17 -5.53
C LYS A 264 15.62 13.66 -5.21
N LEU A 265 15.36 12.81 -6.20
CA LEU A 265 15.39 11.36 -6.04
C LEU A 265 16.79 10.83 -5.78
N ASP A 266 17.82 11.35 -6.46
CA ASP A 266 19.22 11.02 -6.20
C ASP A 266 19.63 11.44 -4.78
N SER A 267 19.12 12.59 -4.31
CA SER A 267 19.35 13.05 -2.93
C SER A 267 18.85 12.06 -1.89
N LEU A 268 17.71 11.40 -2.11
CA LEU A 268 17.16 10.39 -1.20
C LEU A 268 18.18 9.28 -0.89
N PHE A 269 18.96 8.85 -1.87
CA PHE A 269 19.93 7.76 -1.75
C PHE A 269 21.32 8.21 -1.30
N THR A 270 21.60 9.51 -1.22
CA THR A 270 22.95 10.05 -0.98
C THR A 270 23.07 10.91 0.28
N VAL A 271 21.98 11.44 0.82
CA VAL A 271 22.01 12.19 2.07
C VAL A 271 22.32 11.30 3.26
N ASP A 272 22.71 11.92 4.37
CA ASP A 272 22.99 11.21 5.62
C ASP A 272 21.79 10.44 6.12
N SER A 273 22.02 9.21 6.60
CA SER A 273 20.98 8.27 7.07
C SER A 273 20.51 8.55 8.50
N SER A 274 21.03 9.56 9.19
CA SER A 274 20.58 9.89 10.54
C SER A 274 19.12 10.33 10.56
N LEU A 275 18.42 9.92 11.61
CA LEU A 275 17.05 10.33 11.90
C LEU A 275 17.07 11.30 13.08
N ASP A 276 16.16 12.24 13.08
CA ASP A 276 15.96 13.18 14.17
C ASP A 276 14.63 12.87 14.88
N GLY A 277 14.57 13.11 16.20
CA GLY A 277 13.38 12.89 17.02
C GLY A 277 13.68 12.07 18.27
N GLU A 278 12.84 12.23 19.28
CA GLU A 278 13.02 11.52 20.57
C GLU A 278 12.52 10.07 20.52
N THR A 279 11.55 9.79 19.68
CA THR A 279 10.88 8.48 19.55
C THR A 279 10.74 8.09 18.08
N THR A 280 11.87 7.94 17.39
CA THR A 280 11.87 7.52 15.98
C THR A 280 11.27 6.12 15.84
N SER A 281 10.54 5.87 14.76
CA SER A 281 10.02 4.54 14.48
C SER A 281 11.16 3.56 14.22
N ALA A 282 11.13 2.40 14.88
CA ALA A 282 12.07 1.32 14.67
C ALA A 282 11.96 0.70 13.26
N ASP A 283 10.80 0.88 12.61
CA ASP A 283 10.52 0.36 11.28
C ASP A 283 11.27 1.12 10.18
N ILE A 284 11.75 2.34 10.46
CA ILE A 284 12.64 3.07 9.55
C ILE A 284 14.02 2.40 9.56
N SER A 285 14.15 1.33 8.80
CA SER A 285 15.34 0.45 8.78
C SER A 285 15.82 0.17 7.35
N GLY A 286 16.97 -0.49 7.21
CA GLY A 286 17.54 -0.80 5.90
C GLY A 286 17.87 0.43 5.08
N LEU A 287 18.42 1.47 5.73
CA LEU A 287 18.66 2.78 5.13
C LEU A 287 19.79 2.77 4.11
N ILE A 288 19.50 3.34 2.93
CA ILE A 288 20.47 3.77 1.92
C ILE A 288 20.21 5.26 1.69
N GLY A 289 21.02 6.14 2.28
CA GLY A 289 20.64 7.53 2.48
C GLY A 289 19.40 7.62 3.37
N GLN A 290 18.34 8.22 2.85
CA GLN A 290 17.03 8.25 3.51
C GLN A 290 16.02 7.30 2.85
N TYR A 291 16.43 6.46 1.90
CA TYR A 291 15.61 5.35 1.40
C TYR A 291 15.60 4.23 2.44
N ALA A 292 14.45 3.89 2.98
CA ALA A 292 14.28 2.88 4.01
C ALA A 292 13.72 1.60 3.41
N HIS A 293 14.59 0.66 3.00
CA HIS A 293 14.14 -0.59 2.38
C HIS A 293 13.37 -1.48 3.34
N GLY A 294 13.72 -1.45 4.61
CA GLY A 294 13.08 -2.24 5.66
C GLY A 294 11.66 -1.81 6.01
N ASN A 295 11.12 -0.76 5.34
CA ASN A 295 9.72 -0.37 5.49
C ASN A 295 9.05 -0.14 4.13
N GLU A 296 7.85 -0.61 3.96
CA GLU A 296 7.15 -0.84 2.71
C GLU A 296 6.80 0.41 1.91
N PRO A 297 6.54 1.60 2.49
CA PRO A 297 6.32 2.83 1.71
C PRO A 297 7.43 3.15 0.73
N SER A 298 8.65 2.65 0.96
CA SER A 298 9.82 2.87 0.08
C SER A 298 9.88 1.91 -1.12
N HIS A 299 9.16 0.80 -1.12
CA HIS A 299 9.38 -0.33 -2.04
C HIS A 299 9.23 -0.01 -3.52
N HIS A 300 8.37 0.94 -3.90
CA HIS A 300 8.18 1.36 -5.29
C HIS A 300 9.18 2.44 -5.75
N VAL A 301 9.85 3.12 -4.81
CA VAL A 301 10.58 4.37 -5.07
C VAL A 301 11.73 4.19 -6.05
N ILE A 302 12.48 3.09 -5.93
CA ILE A 302 13.60 2.78 -6.86
C ILE A 302 13.11 2.73 -8.31
N HIS A 303 11.89 2.29 -8.55
CA HIS A 303 11.32 2.16 -9.89
C HIS A 303 10.83 3.48 -10.49
N LEU A 304 10.78 4.57 -9.72
CA LEU A 304 10.38 5.88 -10.21
C LEU A 304 11.35 6.46 -11.26
N TYR A 305 12.62 6.04 -11.26
CA TYR A 305 13.57 6.41 -12.29
C TYR A 305 13.16 5.98 -13.71
N ASN A 306 12.36 4.92 -13.84
CA ASN A 306 11.84 4.47 -15.13
C ASN A 306 10.86 5.49 -15.75
N TYR A 307 10.14 6.26 -14.93
CA TYR A 307 9.19 7.28 -15.38
C TYR A 307 9.87 8.57 -15.88
N VAL A 308 11.16 8.71 -15.61
CA VAL A 308 11.97 9.87 -16.01
C VAL A 308 13.17 9.47 -16.86
N ASN A 309 13.02 8.41 -17.65
CA ASN A 309 14.01 7.93 -18.62
C ASN A 309 15.41 7.66 -18.02
N ARG A 310 15.48 7.12 -16.79
CA ARG A 310 16.74 6.75 -16.10
C ARG A 310 16.73 5.27 -15.65
N PRO A 311 16.35 4.29 -16.51
CA PRO A 311 16.17 2.89 -16.10
C PRO A 311 17.45 2.25 -15.52
N TRP A 312 18.64 2.71 -15.94
CA TRP A 312 19.90 2.22 -15.39
C TRP A 312 20.04 2.50 -13.89
N ARG A 313 19.47 3.62 -13.40
CA ARG A 313 19.47 3.92 -11.94
C ARG A 313 18.60 2.94 -11.16
N THR A 314 17.43 2.58 -11.69
CA THR A 314 16.61 1.49 -11.12
C THR A 314 17.43 0.21 -11.03
N GLN A 315 18.14 -0.18 -12.09
CA GLN A 315 18.93 -1.41 -12.14
C GLN A 315 20.09 -1.41 -11.13
N GLU A 316 20.82 -0.30 -11.02
CA GLU A 316 21.91 -0.14 -10.05
C GLU A 316 21.41 -0.23 -8.60
N LEU A 317 20.30 0.44 -8.29
CA LEU A 317 19.75 0.48 -6.94
C LEU A 317 19.10 -0.85 -6.55
N VAL A 318 18.42 -1.54 -7.47
CA VAL A 318 17.91 -2.90 -7.23
C VAL A 318 19.05 -3.85 -6.89
N ASP A 319 20.19 -3.79 -7.65
CA ASP A 319 21.38 -4.60 -7.35
C ASP A 319 21.99 -4.25 -5.98
N SER A 320 22.03 -2.96 -5.65
CA SER A 320 22.50 -2.49 -4.34
C SER A 320 21.66 -3.06 -3.19
N VAL A 321 20.33 -3.02 -3.35
CA VAL A 321 19.40 -3.57 -2.34
C VAL A 321 19.59 -5.08 -2.19
N TYR A 322 19.71 -5.84 -3.28
CA TYR A 322 19.97 -7.28 -3.18
C TYR A 322 21.20 -7.60 -2.35
N ARG A 323 22.26 -6.83 -2.54
CA ARG A 323 23.57 -7.08 -1.86
C ARG A 323 23.60 -6.62 -0.42
N SER A 324 22.83 -5.59 -0.07
CA SER A 324 22.93 -4.94 1.25
C SER A 324 21.76 -5.23 2.18
N GLN A 325 20.58 -5.60 1.64
CA GLN A 325 19.35 -5.70 2.43
C GLN A 325 18.80 -7.13 2.53
N TYR A 326 19.39 -8.08 1.77
CA TYR A 326 19.00 -9.48 1.78
C TYR A 326 20.21 -10.38 1.97
N ALA A 327 20.08 -11.40 2.81
CA ALA A 327 21.13 -12.39 3.06
C ALA A 327 20.55 -13.78 3.31
N ASN A 328 21.31 -14.83 2.97
CA ASN A 328 20.90 -16.22 3.21
C ASN A 328 21.25 -16.67 4.64
N ASN A 329 20.59 -16.07 5.62
CA ASN A 329 20.69 -16.44 7.04
C ASN A 329 19.39 -16.09 7.76
N VAL A 330 19.28 -16.36 9.06
CA VAL A 330 18.07 -16.13 9.87
C VAL A 330 17.72 -14.65 10.04
N ASP A 331 18.72 -13.77 9.97
CA ASP A 331 18.58 -12.31 10.06
C ASP A 331 18.71 -11.66 8.68
N GLY A 332 18.31 -12.35 7.63
CA GLY A 332 18.57 -12.00 6.24
C GLY A 332 17.69 -10.91 5.65
N LEU A 333 16.83 -10.26 6.41
CA LEU A 333 16.00 -9.13 6.01
C LEU A 333 16.36 -7.88 6.80
N SER A 334 16.32 -6.73 6.16
CA SER A 334 16.65 -5.44 6.79
C SER A 334 15.54 -4.83 7.64
N GLY A 335 14.37 -5.44 7.69
CA GLY A 335 13.19 -5.03 8.45
C GLY A 335 12.34 -6.24 8.79
N ASN A 336 11.08 -5.99 9.13
CA ASN A 336 10.10 -7.05 9.30
C ASN A 336 9.81 -7.72 7.95
N GLU A 337 9.32 -8.96 7.96
CA GLU A 337 8.96 -9.66 6.73
C GLU A 337 7.57 -9.21 6.20
N ASP A 338 6.73 -8.78 7.11
CA ASP A 338 5.39 -8.22 6.90
C ASP A 338 4.49 -9.05 5.99
N CYS A 339 4.24 -10.26 6.50
CA CYS A 339 3.27 -11.20 5.92
C CYS A 339 3.54 -11.55 4.46
N GLY A 340 4.81 -11.59 4.05
CA GLY A 340 5.21 -11.97 2.71
C GLY A 340 5.62 -10.81 1.80
N GLN A 341 5.48 -9.56 2.24
CA GLN A 341 5.75 -8.41 1.41
C GLN A 341 7.24 -8.27 1.03
N MET A 342 8.16 -8.40 1.99
CA MET A 342 9.60 -8.31 1.73
C MET A 342 10.08 -9.40 0.78
N SER A 343 9.62 -10.64 0.99
CA SER A 343 9.93 -11.76 0.09
C SER A 343 9.33 -11.57 -1.30
N ALA A 344 8.10 -11.05 -1.40
CA ALA A 344 7.44 -10.79 -2.68
C ALA A 344 8.15 -9.69 -3.48
N TRP A 345 8.62 -8.63 -2.79
CA TRP A 345 9.45 -7.62 -3.42
C TRP A 345 10.71 -8.21 -4.05
N TYR A 346 11.42 -9.05 -3.29
CA TYR A 346 12.62 -9.74 -3.77
C TYR A 346 12.32 -10.64 -4.96
N ILE A 347 11.24 -11.43 -4.91
CA ILE A 347 10.86 -12.37 -5.99
C ILE A 347 10.51 -11.61 -7.27
N LEU A 348 9.66 -10.59 -7.21
CA LEU A 348 9.28 -9.78 -8.38
C LEU A 348 10.51 -9.13 -9.02
N ASN A 349 11.32 -8.47 -8.23
CA ASN A 349 12.55 -7.83 -8.71
C ASN A 349 13.55 -8.86 -9.26
N SER A 350 13.68 -10.04 -8.63
CA SER A 350 14.55 -11.13 -9.12
C SER A 350 14.12 -11.68 -10.48
N MET A 351 12.83 -11.61 -10.81
CA MET A 351 12.31 -11.89 -12.15
C MET A 351 12.52 -10.71 -13.12
N GLY A 352 12.95 -9.54 -12.64
CA GLY A 352 13.30 -8.38 -13.46
C GLY A 352 12.18 -7.36 -13.64
N PHE A 353 11.12 -7.38 -12.85
CA PHE A 353 10.03 -6.41 -12.95
C PHE A 353 9.37 -6.14 -11.60
N TYR A 354 8.67 -5.01 -11.49
CA TYR A 354 7.92 -4.62 -10.30
C TYR A 354 6.68 -3.80 -10.70
N GLN A 355 5.58 -3.96 -9.98
CA GLN A 355 4.35 -3.18 -10.20
C GLN A 355 4.34 -1.96 -9.27
N VAL A 356 4.66 -0.79 -9.81
CA VAL A 356 4.70 0.48 -9.05
C VAL A 356 3.32 0.89 -8.52
N CYS A 357 2.28 0.62 -9.30
CA CYS A 357 0.91 1.03 -9.00
C CYS A 357 -0.05 -0.17 -9.18
N PRO A 358 -0.31 -0.98 -8.14
CA PRO A 358 -1.37 -1.97 -8.19
C PRO A 358 -2.71 -1.33 -8.54
N GLY A 359 -3.53 -2.04 -9.34
CA GLY A 359 -4.70 -1.46 -10.02
C GLY A 359 -4.42 -1.02 -11.46
N LYS A 360 -3.17 -0.69 -11.78
CA LYS A 360 -2.71 -0.43 -13.15
C LYS A 360 -1.88 -1.64 -13.62
N PRO A 361 -2.37 -2.48 -14.55
CA PRO A 361 -1.68 -3.72 -14.96
C PRO A 361 -0.45 -3.44 -15.82
N VAL A 362 0.48 -2.65 -15.30
CA VAL A 362 1.74 -2.24 -15.94
C VAL A 362 2.88 -2.52 -14.96
N TYR A 363 3.93 -3.14 -15.49
CA TYR A 363 5.12 -3.47 -14.72
C TYR A 363 6.32 -2.63 -15.18
N SER A 364 7.04 -2.10 -14.22
CA SER A 364 8.31 -1.43 -14.39
C SER A 364 9.42 -2.48 -14.56
N ILE A 365 10.26 -2.36 -15.57
CA ILE A 365 11.37 -3.27 -15.79
C ILE A 365 12.54 -2.84 -14.91
N GLY A 366 13.04 -3.80 -14.11
CA GLY A 366 14.19 -3.61 -13.24
C GLY A 366 15.42 -4.40 -13.69
N ARG A 367 16.08 -5.07 -12.75
CA ARG A 367 17.23 -5.92 -12.98
C ARG A 367 16.95 -7.36 -12.55
N PRO A 368 16.86 -8.33 -13.47
CA PRO A 368 16.73 -9.73 -13.10
C PRO A 368 17.98 -10.22 -12.34
N ALA A 369 17.76 -11.10 -11.35
CA ALA A 369 18.84 -11.76 -10.61
C ALA A 369 19.29 -13.06 -11.29
N PHE A 370 18.53 -13.56 -12.25
CA PHE A 370 18.75 -14.85 -12.93
C PHE A 370 18.86 -14.65 -14.43
N ASP A 371 19.64 -15.50 -15.09
CA ASP A 371 19.75 -15.52 -16.56
C ASP A 371 18.44 -15.93 -17.25
N LYS A 372 17.59 -16.63 -16.53
CA LYS A 372 16.29 -17.07 -17.01
C LYS A 372 15.31 -17.29 -15.87
N ALA A 373 14.11 -16.74 -16.00
CA ALA A 373 12.96 -17.05 -15.17
C ALA A 373 11.82 -17.62 -16.04
N VAL A 374 11.12 -18.64 -15.57
CA VAL A 374 9.96 -19.24 -16.25
C VAL A 374 8.78 -19.21 -15.33
N ILE A 375 7.71 -18.55 -15.75
CA ILE A 375 6.43 -18.49 -15.06
C ILE A 375 5.49 -19.49 -15.73
N ASN A 376 5.03 -20.49 -14.97
CA ASN A 376 4.01 -21.42 -15.42
C ASN A 376 2.65 -20.76 -15.27
N LEU A 377 1.97 -20.53 -16.38
CA LEU A 377 0.66 -19.91 -16.41
C LEU A 377 -0.46 -20.98 -16.32
N PRO A 378 -1.67 -20.60 -15.88
CA PRO A 378 -2.84 -21.43 -16.09
C PRO A 378 -2.93 -21.84 -17.57
N ASN A 379 -3.55 -22.96 -17.88
CA ASN A 379 -3.67 -23.52 -19.25
C ASN A 379 -2.39 -24.11 -19.87
N GLU A 380 -1.45 -24.57 -19.06
CA GLU A 380 -0.20 -25.23 -19.49
C GLU A 380 0.73 -24.37 -20.35
N LYS A 381 0.51 -23.06 -20.39
CA LYS A 381 1.42 -22.11 -21.04
C LYS A 381 2.53 -21.67 -20.10
N THR A 382 3.62 -21.18 -20.70
CA THR A 382 4.74 -20.59 -19.95
C THR A 382 5.05 -19.20 -20.47
N PHE A 383 5.48 -18.33 -19.57
CA PHE A 383 6.09 -17.05 -19.90
C PHE A 383 7.54 -17.09 -19.45
N SER A 384 8.47 -16.83 -20.37
CA SER A 384 9.91 -16.87 -20.10
C SER A 384 10.50 -15.48 -20.20
N ILE A 385 11.30 -15.12 -19.20
CA ILE A 385 12.13 -13.92 -19.13
C ILE A 385 13.58 -14.41 -19.29
N VAL A 386 14.31 -13.85 -20.27
CA VAL A 386 15.70 -14.26 -20.65
C VAL A 386 16.57 -13.04 -20.75
#